data_217de1f6c4bb718ee75793998b8d9708
#
_entry.id   217de1f6c4bb718ee75793998b8d9708
#
_cell.length_a   1.000
_cell.length_b   1.000
_cell.length_c   1.000
_cell.angle_alpha   90.00
_cell.angle_beta   90.00
_cell.angle_gamma   90.00
#
_symmetry.space_group_name_H-M   'P 1'
#
loop_
_entity.id
_entity.type
_entity.pdbx_description
1 polymer ?
#
loop_
_entity_poly.entity_id
_entity_poly.type
_entity_poly.pdbx_seq_one_letter_code
_entity_poly.pdbx_strand_id
1 'polypeptide(L)'
;MDSQPDYPIIAPHVVFPSLRTCAEGSHRYPALVFAERGCLVLFAAEYAKRFGVGVLNADGNVVEADQYPTLDDAARVFLAREAA
;
A
#
# COMPACT_ATOMS: atom_id res chain seq x y z
N MET A 1 -22.94 -22.78 -2.41
CA MET A 1 -22.28 -22.30 -1.75
C MET A 1 -21.54 -21.26 -2.20
N ASP A 2 -21.35 -20.38 -1.75
CA ASP A 2 -20.80 -19.39 -2.19
C ASP A 2 -19.52 -19.33 -2.17
N SER A 3 -18.94 -18.86 -2.99
CA SER A 3 -17.69 -18.90 -3.11
C SER A 3 -17.09 -17.63 -2.94
N GLN A 4 -16.94 -17.18 -1.77
CA GLN A 4 -16.24 -16.00 -1.50
C GLN A 4 -14.81 -16.21 -1.88
N PRO A 5 -14.19 -15.27 -2.57
CA PRO A 5 -12.78 -15.40 -2.89
C PRO A 5 -11.96 -15.31 -1.63
N ASP A 6 -10.86 -16.09 -1.62
CA ASP A 6 -9.95 -16.07 -0.51
C ASP A 6 -8.96 -14.95 -0.60
N TYR A 7 -9.02 -14.10 -1.59
CA TYR A 7 -8.08 -13.00 -1.74
C TYR A 7 -8.77 -11.68 -1.43
N PRO A 8 -8.03 -10.70 -0.95
CA PRO A 8 -8.61 -9.40 -0.63
C PRO A 8 -9.02 -8.67 -1.90
N ILE A 9 -10.10 -7.93 -1.81
CA ILE A 9 -10.64 -7.20 -2.95
C ILE A 9 -10.32 -5.74 -2.77
N ILE A 10 -9.43 -5.21 -3.60
CA ILE A 10 -9.01 -3.82 -3.51
C ILE A 10 -9.53 -2.97 -4.66
N ALA A 11 -10.25 -3.56 -5.61
CA ALA A 11 -10.69 -2.84 -6.80
C ALA A 11 -11.37 -1.51 -6.52
N PRO A 12 -12.23 -1.39 -5.50
CA PRO A 12 -12.86 -0.10 -5.23
C PRO A 12 -11.89 1.00 -4.81
N HIS A 13 -10.68 0.64 -4.44
CA HIS A 13 -9.69 1.60 -3.93
C HIS A 13 -8.55 1.83 -4.91
N VAL A 14 -8.55 1.16 -6.05
CA VAL A 14 -7.46 1.30 -7.02
C VAL A 14 -7.53 2.69 -7.65
N VAL A 15 -6.36 3.33 -7.72
CA VAL A 15 -6.24 4.65 -8.30
C VAL A 15 -5.21 4.61 -9.41
N PHE A 16 -5.10 5.70 -10.15
CA PHE A 16 -4.08 5.83 -11.17
C PHE A 16 -2.73 5.75 -10.48
N PRO A 17 -1.84 4.87 -10.90
CA PRO A 17 -0.58 4.69 -10.16
C PRO A 17 0.27 5.96 -10.17
N SER A 18 0.89 6.24 -9.04
CA SER A 18 1.81 7.36 -8.94
C SER A 18 3.04 6.95 -8.16
N LEU A 19 4.18 7.42 -8.61
CA LEU A 19 5.45 7.11 -7.96
C LEU A 19 5.70 8.13 -6.87
N ARG A 20 5.91 7.64 -5.66
CA ARG A 20 6.16 8.48 -4.49
C ARG A 20 7.42 8.03 -3.80
N THR A 21 7.96 8.86 -2.93
CA THR A 21 9.09 8.48 -2.10
C THR A 21 8.55 7.93 -0.79
N CYS A 22 9.00 6.75 -0.42
CA CYS A 22 8.65 6.18 0.88
C CYS A 22 9.82 6.39 1.82
N ALA A 23 9.54 6.89 3.00
CA ALA A 23 10.54 7.10 4.03
C ALA A 23 10.29 6.10 5.14
N GLU A 24 11.27 5.21 5.37
CA GLU A 24 11.18 4.22 6.41
C GLU A 24 12.42 4.36 7.28
N GLY A 25 12.31 4.98 8.42
CA GLY A 25 13.47 5.30 9.24
C GLY A 25 14.41 6.20 8.47
N SER A 26 15.65 5.78 8.32
CA SER A 26 16.63 6.56 7.55
C SER A 26 16.66 6.14 6.09
N HIS A 27 15.84 5.14 5.70
CA HIS A 27 15.83 4.69 4.32
C HIS A 27 14.78 5.43 3.51
N ARG A 28 15.11 5.70 2.25
CA ARG A 28 14.17 6.27 1.32
C ARG A 28 14.20 5.44 0.05
N TYR A 29 13.03 5.15 -0.49
CA TYR A 29 12.96 4.35 -1.70
C TYR A 29 11.71 4.71 -2.49
N PRO A 30 11.70 4.43 -3.78
CA PRO A 30 10.51 4.70 -4.59
C PRO A 30 9.41 3.70 -4.29
N ALA A 31 8.20 4.22 -4.18
CA ALA A 31 7.01 3.42 -3.90
C ALA A 31 5.96 3.76 -4.95
N LEU A 32 5.51 2.77 -5.69
CA LEU A 32 4.48 2.97 -6.69
C LEU A 32 3.13 2.76 -6.01
N VAL A 33 2.44 3.86 -5.73
CA VAL A 33 1.14 3.82 -5.06
C VAL A 33 0.07 3.50 -6.09
N PHE A 34 -0.74 2.48 -5.84
CA PHE A 34 -1.78 2.09 -6.78
C PHE A 34 -3.15 1.88 -6.13
N ALA A 35 -3.27 2.07 -4.83
CA ALA A 35 -4.58 2.02 -4.17
C ALA A 35 -4.55 2.95 -2.95
N GLU A 36 -5.71 3.56 -2.66
CA GLU A 36 -5.82 4.52 -1.58
C GLU A 36 -7.13 4.37 -0.83
N ARG A 37 -7.06 4.57 0.48
CA ARG A 37 -8.24 4.70 1.34
C ARG A 37 -7.96 5.87 2.26
N GLY A 38 -8.50 7.04 1.94
CA GLY A 38 -8.10 8.26 2.64
C GLY A 38 -6.63 8.50 2.41
N CYS A 39 -5.86 8.66 3.46
CA CYS A 39 -4.42 8.82 3.34
C CYS A 39 -3.66 7.50 3.40
N LEU A 40 -4.36 6.40 3.64
CA LEU A 40 -3.73 5.08 3.67
C LEU A 40 -3.50 4.63 2.24
N VAL A 41 -2.30 4.18 1.95
CA VAL A 41 -1.94 3.78 0.58
C VAL A 41 -1.35 2.39 0.54
N LEU A 42 -1.59 1.72 -0.59
CA LEU A 42 -1.00 0.42 -0.90
C LEU A 42 -0.04 0.65 -2.05
N PHE A 43 1.17 0.18 -1.93
CA PHE A 43 2.20 0.47 -2.93
C PHE A 43 3.06 -0.74 -3.24
N ALA A 44 3.76 -0.65 -4.36
CA ALA A 44 4.75 -1.64 -4.75
C ALA A 44 6.13 -1.07 -4.51
N ALA A 45 6.95 -1.81 -3.77
CA ALA A 45 8.35 -1.48 -3.56
C ALA A 45 9.16 -2.35 -4.52
N GLU A 46 9.33 -1.86 -5.73
CA GLU A 46 9.88 -2.70 -6.79
C GLU A 46 11.33 -3.08 -6.57
N TYR A 47 12.08 -2.23 -5.88
CA TYR A 47 13.48 -2.54 -5.62
C TYR A 47 13.63 -3.84 -4.83
N ALA A 48 12.65 -4.16 -3.99
CA ALA A 48 12.69 -5.35 -3.14
C ALA A 48 11.68 -6.41 -3.59
N LYS A 49 10.92 -6.13 -4.64
CA LYS A 49 9.85 -7.01 -5.12
C LYS A 49 8.88 -7.34 -4.01
N ARG A 50 8.49 -6.33 -3.25
CA ARG A 50 7.56 -6.47 -2.14
C ARG A 50 6.46 -5.44 -2.29
N PHE A 51 5.46 -5.55 -1.44
CA PHE A 51 4.34 -4.62 -1.40
C PHE A 51 4.27 -4.01 -0.03
N GLY A 52 3.70 -2.81 0.07
CA GLY A 52 3.66 -2.13 1.35
C GLY A 52 2.39 -1.35 1.56
N VAL A 53 2.17 -1.01 2.83
CA VAL A 53 1.05 -0.19 3.25
C VAL A 53 1.63 0.94 4.08
N GLY A 54 1.21 2.15 3.82
CA GLY A 54 1.70 3.31 4.56
C GLY A 54 0.71 4.44 4.52
N VAL A 55 1.15 5.60 4.98
CA VAL A 55 0.31 6.79 5.04
C VAL A 55 0.95 7.87 4.20
N LEU A 56 0.14 8.51 3.36
CA LEU A 56 0.61 9.61 2.53
C LEU A 56 0.55 10.89 3.36
N ASN A 57 1.69 11.55 3.54
CA ASN A 57 1.74 12.76 4.34
C ASN A 57 1.50 14.00 3.49
N ALA A 58 1.52 15.17 4.13
CA ALA A 58 1.20 16.42 3.44
C ALA A 58 2.19 16.76 2.35
N ASP A 59 3.40 16.24 2.44
CA ASP A 59 4.43 16.50 1.41
C ASP A 59 4.31 15.54 0.23
N GLY A 60 3.39 14.60 0.28
CA GLY A 60 3.22 13.62 -0.79
C GLY A 60 4.14 12.43 -0.67
N ASN A 61 4.76 12.23 0.48
CA ASN A 61 5.62 11.09 0.73
C ASN A 61 4.86 10.02 1.51
N VAL A 62 5.26 8.76 1.33
CA VAL A 62 4.68 7.66 2.09
C VAL A 62 5.50 7.49 3.36
N VAL A 63 4.82 7.49 4.49
CA VAL A 63 5.47 7.33 5.80
C VAL A 63 4.73 6.26 6.59
N GLU A 64 5.27 5.89 7.74
CA GLU A 64 4.67 4.87 8.62
C GLU A 64 4.38 3.59 7.83
N ALA A 65 5.31 3.18 7.02
CA ALA A 65 5.11 2.10 6.07
C ALA A 65 5.71 0.79 6.56
N ASP A 66 5.02 -0.28 6.22
CA ASP A 66 5.53 -1.63 6.42
C ASP A 66 5.47 -2.37 5.10
N GLN A 67 6.39 -3.28 4.89
CA GLN A 67 6.43 -4.08 3.67
C GLN A 67 6.03 -5.52 3.94
N TYR A 68 5.45 -6.15 2.93
CA TYR A 68 4.97 -7.52 3.01
C TYR A 68 5.43 -8.28 1.77
N PRO A 69 5.67 -9.59 1.88
CA PRO A 69 6.23 -10.34 0.77
C PRO A 69 5.27 -10.53 -0.42
N THR A 70 3.97 -10.47 -0.18
CA THR A 70 3.01 -10.69 -1.27
C THR A 70 1.98 -9.58 -1.30
N LEU A 71 1.37 -9.41 -2.46
CA LEU A 71 0.28 -8.46 -2.60
C LEU A 71 -0.89 -8.84 -1.70
N ASP A 72 -1.20 -10.12 -1.57
CA ASP A 72 -2.29 -10.56 -0.71
C ASP A 72 -2.08 -10.12 0.73
N ASP A 73 -0.88 -10.30 1.25
CA ASP A 73 -0.60 -9.90 2.63
C ASP A 73 -0.74 -8.40 2.82
N ALA A 74 -0.17 -7.63 1.90
CA ALA A 74 -0.26 -6.18 1.99
C ALA A 74 -1.69 -5.70 1.83
N ALA A 75 -2.45 -6.30 0.92
CA ALA A 75 -3.82 -5.90 0.69
C ALA A 75 -4.70 -6.18 1.90
N ARG A 76 -4.46 -7.29 2.59
CA ARG A 76 -5.23 -7.59 3.81
C ARG A 76 -5.00 -6.55 4.87
N VAL A 77 -3.75 -6.12 5.05
CA VAL A 77 -3.43 -5.07 6.02
C VAL A 77 -4.04 -3.75 5.57
N PHE A 78 -3.95 -3.44 4.28
CA PHE A 78 -4.51 -2.21 3.73
C PHE A 78 -6.02 -2.11 3.96
N LEU A 79 -6.72 -3.23 3.82
CA LEU A 79 -8.17 -3.24 4.00
C LEU A 79 -8.58 -3.27 5.47
N ALA A 80 -7.72 -3.80 6.34
CA ALA A 80 -8.04 -3.93 7.76
C ALA A 80 -7.65 -2.71 8.58
N ARG A 81 -6.66 -1.94 8.12
CA ARG A 81 -6.18 -0.78 8.86
C ARG A 81 -7.19 0.35 8.77
N GLU A 82 -7.29 1.13 9.84
CA GLU A 82 -8.15 2.29 9.79
C GLU A 82 -7.56 3.33 8.87
N ALA A 83 -8.39 3.89 8.01
CA ALA A 83 -7.94 4.94 7.12
C ALA A 83 -7.66 6.21 7.91
N ALA A 84 -6.59 6.87 7.59
CA ALA A 84 -6.20 8.10 8.28
C ALA A 84 -6.77 9.33 7.59
#